data_1ce4a804f81a3788fd5fd96f03bd0392
#
_entry.id   1ce4a804f81a3788fd5fd96f03bd0392
#
_cell.length_a   1.000
_cell.length_b   1.000
_cell.length_c   1.000
_cell.angle_alpha   90.00
_cell.angle_beta   90.00
_cell.angle_gamma   90.00
#
_symmetry.space_group_name_H-M   'P 1'
#
loop_
_entity.id
_entity.type
_entity.pdbx_description
1 polymer ?
#
loop_
_entity_poly.entity_id
_entity_poly.type
_entity_poly.pdbx_seq_one_letter_code
_entity_poly.pdbx_strand_id
1 'polypeptide(L)'
;MNENDPDGGLLLSSRAVADILMAAVRDAGGQLLRWRMDHVDHQPGRATTATYRAHVAWPWGESTEVVGVTSRVGGPDASERADAHVYHDPYGQEVTVWIYPEDPELPGLRTAAYAEGVADLVNDFGLWAPRAGTLAGHRPTVAPADVHLDVVGYRPRQRAVLRADIRAEGETRRFYLKVQTAAEAAQTVDRHRMLRGAGIEVPEVLALTHDSVVVSAGLPGLPLSTALFREDSPCTAEELIAVLDAFPPVVTRLPRRIPWTDSVHYYVEVVARAMPELAERLLWLADQVSQGLAGLHPGDEATHGDFHEGQVHVAGGRICGLLDIDGIGPGRRADDLGCLLAHLSTIQRMDVAQAVHLQRLLEEWTPVFDRRVDPTELRLRAAGVAISLATGPHRSQEANWQQETVAIVSAAEALVRQVG
;
A
#
# COMPACT_ATOMS: atom_id res chain seq x y z
N MET A 1 -21.10 20.83 14.92
CA MET A 1 -20.78 19.63 14.14
C MET A 1 -21.71 19.62 12.94
N ASN A 2 -21.18 19.51 11.75
CA ASN A 2 -22.01 19.48 10.53
C ASN A 2 -22.70 18.12 10.48
N GLU A 3 -24.01 18.06 10.78
CA GLU A 3 -24.78 16.82 10.81
C GLU A 3 -24.79 16.09 9.46
N ASN A 4 -24.48 16.80 8.37
CA ASN A 4 -24.43 16.26 7.01
C ASN A 4 -23.03 15.77 6.59
N ASP A 5 -21.97 15.97 7.41
CA ASP A 5 -20.59 15.57 7.09
C ASP A 5 -19.82 15.18 8.37
N PRO A 6 -20.31 14.19 9.14
CA PRO A 6 -19.75 13.86 10.44
C PRO A 6 -18.32 13.29 10.37
N ASP A 7 -17.95 12.68 9.27
CA ASP A 7 -16.63 12.10 8.99
C ASP A 7 -15.69 13.02 8.19
N GLY A 8 -16.16 14.26 7.83
CA GLY A 8 -15.39 15.26 7.12
C GLY A 8 -15.13 14.96 5.64
N GLY A 9 -15.86 14.02 5.06
CA GLY A 9 -15.67 13.64 3.66
C GLY A 9 -15.92 14.78 2.68
N LEU A 10 -16.96 15.59 2.89
CA LEU A 10 -17.26 16.77 2.06
C LEU A 10 -16.28 17.91 2.33
N LEU A 11 -15.94 18.17 3.60
CA LEU A 11 -14.97 19.19 3.98
C LEU A 11 -13.64 18.94 3.27
N LEU A 12 -13.08 17.75 3.43
CA LEU A 12 -11.73 17.43 2.95
C LEU A 12 -11.67 17.20 1.43
N SER A 13 -12.76 16.84 0.77
CA SER A 13 -12.78 16.66 -0.69
C SER A 13 -13.20 17.94 -1.46
N SER A 14 -13.47 19.03 -0.79
CA SER A 14 -13.91 20.29 -1.41
C SER A 14 -12.94 21.45 -1.17
N ARG A 15 -13.25 22.61 -1.75
CA ARG A 15 -12.48 23.85 -1.51
C ARG A 15 -12.61 24.39 -0.08
N ALA A 16 -13.54 23.88 0.73
CA ALA A 16 -13.73 24.31 2.09
C ALA A 16 -12.52 24.05 3.00
N VAL A 17 -11.67 23.09 2.65
CA VAL A 17 -10.41 22.80 3.36
C VAL A 17 -9.36 23.93 3.24
N ALA A 18 -9.52 24.85 2.29
CA ALA A 18 -8.52 25.90 1.99
C ALA A 18 -8.16 26.75 3.21
N ASP A 19 -9.16 27.14 4.01
CA ASP A 19 -8.93 27.98 5.20
C ASP A 19 -8.09 27.25 6.26
N ILE A 20 -8.30 25.93 6.40
CA ILE A 20 -7.54 25.06 7.29
C ILE A 20 -6.08 24.96 6.81
N LEU A 21 -5.87 24.71 5.51
CA LEU A 21 -4.52 24.63 4.91
C LEU A 21 -3.78 25.97 5.04
N MET A 22 -4.46 27.11 4.79
CA MET A 22 -3.88 28.44 4.96
C MET A 22 -3.49 28.71 6.42
N ALA A 23 -4.34 28.33 7.36
CA ALA A 23 -4.06 28.50 8.78
C ALA A 23 -2.83 27.67 9.20
N ALA A 24 -2.80 26.38 8.84
CA ALA A 24 -1.70 25.48 9.19
C ALA A 24 -0.36 25.93 8.61
N VAL A 25 -0.33 26.31 7.33
CA VAL A 25 0.90 26.81 6.68
C VAL A 25 1.36 28.14 7.30
N ARG A 26 0.43 29.05 7.62
CA ARG A 26 0.76 30.32 8.28
C ARG A 26 1.33 30.09 9.68
N ASP A 27 0.75 29.18 10.46
CA ASP A 27 1.19 28.89 11.82
C ASP A 27 2.59 28.22 11.82
N ALA A 28 2.93 27.51 10.73
CA ALA A 28 4.27 27.01 10.46
C ALA A 28 5.26 28.08 9.94
N GLY A 29 4.81 29.33 9.73
CA GLY A 29 5.63 30.44 9.27
C GLY A 29 5.74 30.60 7.75
N GLY A 30 4.90 29.92 6.98
CA GLY A 30 4.82 29.99 5.52
C GLY A 30 3.60 30.77 5.02
N GLN A 31 3.55 30.96 3.70
CA GLN A 31 2.40 31.47 2.98
C GLN A 31 1.97 30.46 1.91
N LEU A 32 0.73 29.97 2.00
CA LEU A 32 0.15 29.08 1.00
C LEU A 32 -0.12 29.85 -0.29
N LEU A 33 0.51 29.44 -1.39
CA LEU A 33 0.34 30.07 -2.71
C LEU A 33 -0.72 29.34 -3.54
N ARG A 34 -0.67 27.99 -3.56
CA ARG A 34 -1.62 27.14 -4.26
C ARG A 34 -1.60 25.74 -3.63
N TRP A 35 -2.66 24.99 -3.85
CA TRP A 35 -2.75 23.61 -3.38
C TRP A 35 -3.58 22.75 -4.35
N ARG A 36 -3.40 21.45 -4.28
CA ARG A 36 -4.27 20.45 -4.88
C ARG A 36 -4.32 19.20 -4.00
N MET A 37 -5.44 18.52 -4.02
CA MET A 37 -5.54 17.22 -3.35
C MET A 37 -4.60 16.22 -4.05
N ASP A 38 -3.93 15.40 -3.25
CA ASP A 38 -2.99 14.38 -3.71
C ASP A 38 -3.48 12.97 -3.38
N HIS A 39 -4.15 12.81 -2.23
CA HIS A 39 -4.69 11.55 -1.77
C HIS A 39 -5.91 11.79 -0.87
N VAL A 40 -6.89 10.88 -0.92
CA VAL A 40 -8.03 10.86 0.02
C VAL A 40 -8.37 9.42 0.39
N ASP A 41 -8.39 9.14 1.68
CA ASP A 41 -8.87 7.87 2.25
C ASP A 41 -10.13 8.15 3.05
N HIS A 42 -11.26 7.74 2.49
CA HIS A 42 -12.56 7.96 3.10
C HIS A 42 -13.07 6.65 3.71
N GLN A 43 -13.35 6.69 4.99
CA GLN A 43 -13.95 5.62 5.78
C GLN A 43 -15.36 6.05 6.20
N PRO A 44 -16.41 5.67 5.42
CA PRO A 44 -17.77 6.13 5.65
C PRO A 44 -18.23 5.97 7.09
N GLY A 45 -18.77 7.06 7.67
CA GLY A 45 -19.24 7.11 9.04
C GLY A 45 -18.19 6.99 10.14
N ARG A 46 -16.89 7.05 9.80
CA ARG A 46 -15.77 6.96 10.75
C ARG A 46 -14.80 8.11 10.65
N ALA A 47 -14.15 8.28 9.52
CA ALA A 47 -13.10 9.26 9.33
C ALA A 47 -12.81 9.51 7.85
N THR A 48 -12.25 10.67 7.54
CA THR A 48 -11.62 10.95 6.25
C THR A 48 -10.23 11.50 6.50
N THR A 49 -9.24 10.95 5.81
CA THR A 49 -7.86 11.45 5.80
C THR A 49 -7.52 11.86 4.37
N ALA A 50 -7.01 13.07 4.20
CA ALA A 50 -6.57 13.56 2.90
C ALA A 50 -5.18 14.19 2.99
N THR A 51 -4.43 14.13 1.89
CA THR A 51 -3.20 14.90 1.72
C THR A 51 -3.31 15.85 0.54
N TYR A 52 -2.61 16.96 0.67
CA TYR A 52 -2.60 18.04 -0.31
C TYR A 52 -1.15 18.40 -0.63
N ARG A 53 -0.84 18.51 -1.93
CA ARG A 53 0.40 19.17 -2.37
C ARG A 53 0.18 20.67 -2.29
N ALA A 54 0.84 21.29 -1.33
CA ALA A 54 0.79 22.72 -1.04
C ALA A 54 2.06 23.39 -1.54
N HIS A 55 1.94 24.35 -2.44
CA HIS A 55 3.05 25.22 -2.83
C HIS A 55 3.12 26.37 -1.86
N VAL A 56 4.23 26.47 -1.13
CA VAL A 56 4.39 27.35 0.02
C VAL A 56 5.57 28.28 -0.19
N ALA A 57 5.38 29.57 0.06
CA ALA A 57 6.46 30.53 0.20
C ALA A 57 6.90 30.60 1.67
N TRP A 58 8.15 30.25 1.92
CA TRP A 58 8.83 30.35 3.22
C TRP A 58 9.75 31.56 3.23
N PRO A 59 10.22 32.07 4.39
CA PRO A 59 11.21 33.14 4.45
C PRO A 59 12.53 32.87 3.71
N TRP A 60 12.83 31.57 3.48
CA TRP A 60 14.07 31.12 2.82
C TRP A 60 13.87 30.65 1.37
N GLY A 61 12.66 30.68 0.82
CA GLY A 61 12.35 30.28 -0.56
C GLY A 61 11.01 29.59 -0.70
N GLU A 62 10.71 29.10 -1.89
CA GLU A 62 9.46 28.36 -2.18
C GLU A 62 9.73 26.86 -2.23
N SER A 63 8.79 26.06 -1.72
CA SER A 63 8.80 24.60 -1.81
C SER A 63 7.40 24.02 -2.01
N THR A 64 7.34 22.74 -2.34
CA THR A 64 6.10 21.98 -2.38
C THR A 64 6.07 21.04 -1.19
N GLU A 65 5.15 21.26 -0.30
CA GLU A 65 4.92 20.48 0.91
C GLU A 65 3.77 19.50 0.72
N VAL A 66 3.75 18.44 1.52
CA VAL A 66 2.60 17.54 1.66
C VAL A 66 1.94 17.83 3.00
N VAL A 67 0.74 18.40 2.95
CA VAL A 67 -0.06 18.69 4.15
C VAL A 67 -1.09 17.58 4.31
N GLY A 68 -1.08 16.90 5.45
CA GLY A 68 -2.08 15.91 5.83
C GLY A 68 -3.16 16.51 6.70
N VAL A 69 -4.40 16.11 6.48
CA VAL A 69 -5.56 16.51 7.28
C VAL A 69 -6.42 15.29 7.55
N THR A 70 -6.82 15.10 8.80
CA THR A 70 -7.79 14.06 9.19
C THR A 70 -8.97 14.68 9.93
N SER A 71 -10.16 14.28 9.52
CA SER A 71 -11.40 14.50 10.27
C SER A 71 -11.98 13.15 10.67
N ARG A 72 -12.50 13.05 11.90
CA ARG A 72 -13.17 11.83 12.36
C ARG A 72 -14.42 12.14 13.17
N VAL A 73 -15.34 11.19 13.17
CA VAL A 73 -16.54 11.27 14.01
C VAL A 73 -16.13 11.29 15.48
N GLY A 74 -16.59 12.31 16.21
CA GLY A 74 -16.24 12.53 17.62
C GLY A 74 -14.96 13.32 17.85
N GLY A 75 -14.29 13.78 16.79
CA GLY A 75 -13.05 14.57 16.87
C GLY A 75 -11.79 13.77 17.20
N PRO A 76 -10.62 14.42 17.28
CA PRO A 76 -9.35 13.79 17.59
C PRO A 76 -9.33 13.28 19.04
N ASP A 77 -8.67 12.14 19.25
CA ASP A 77 -8.48 11.59 20.59
C ASP A 77 -7.38 12.34 21.39
N ALA A 78 -7.17 11.91 22.65
CA ALA A 78 -6.22 12.56 23.53
C ALA A 78 -4.77 12.47 23.06
N SER A 79 -4.38 11.38 22.38
CA SER A 79 -3.05 11.19 21.84
C SER A 79 -2.84 12.10 20.63
N GLU A 80 -3.78 12.14 19.71
CA GLU A 80 -3.73 13.02 18.55
C GLU A 80 -3.63 14.50 18.95
N ARG A 81 -4.33 14.92 20.02
CA ARG A 81 -4.27 16.30 20.53
C ARG A 81 -2.91 16.66 21.13
N ALA A 82 -2.16 15.67 21.61
CA ALA A 82 -0.82 15.89 22.16
C ALA A 82 0.25 16.05 21.06
N ASP A 83 0.10 15.31 19.96
CA ASP A 83 1.15 15.15 18.95
C ASP A 83 0.87 15.89 17.63
N ALA A 84 -0.32 16.48 17.45
CA ALA A 84 -0.71 17.16 16.23
C ALA A 84 -1.41 18.49 16.48
N HIS A 85 -1.42 19.34 15.43
CA HIS A 85 -2.17 20.60 15.45
C HIS A 85 -3.64 20.36 15.16
N VAL A 86 -4.52 20.85 16.03
CA VAL A 86 -5.98 20.76 15.88
C VAL A 86 -6.53 22.09 15.40
N TYR A 87 -7.27 22.05 14.30
CA TYR A 87 -7.97 23.20 13.73
C TYR A 87 -9.48 22.97 13.77
N HIS A 88 -10.25 24.04 13.62
CA HIS A 88 -11.69 23.99 13.56
C HIS A 88 -12.15 24.51 12.20
N ASP A 89 -13.10 23.82 11.59
CA ASP A 89 -13.81 24.35 10.44
C ASP A 89 -14.79 25.48 10.88
N PRO A 90 -15.43 26.20 9.93
CA PRO A 90 -16.39 27.23 10.27
C PRO A 90 -17.61 26.75 11.06
N TYR A 91 -17.86 25.44 11.09
CA TYR A 91 -18.98 24.81 11.81
C TYR A 91 -18.55 24.19 13.15
N GLY A 92 -17.27 24.36 13.54
CA GLY A 92 -16.72 23.87 14.80
C GLY A 92 -16.32 22.39 14.76
N GLN A 93 -16.21 21.79 13.60
CA GLN A 93 -15.66 20.45 13.45
C GLN A 93 -14.14 20.47 13.61
N GLU A 94 -13.64 19.64 14.50
CA GLU A 94 -12.20 19.53 14.75
C GLU A 94 -11.53 18.65 13.71
N VAL A 95 -10.39 19.09 13.20
CA VAL A 95 -9.54 18.36 12.28
C VAL A 95 -8.09 18.38 12.77
N THR A 96 -7.39 17.29 12.59
CA THR A 96 -5.96 17.17 12.85
C THR A 96 -5.18 17.49 11.60
N VAL A 97 -4.15 18.34 11.70
CA VAL A 97 -3.32 18.76 10.56
C VAL A 97 -1.84 18.54 10.88
N TRP A 98 -1.08 18.07 9.88
CA TRP A 98 0.38 17.96 9.94
C TRP A 98 1.01 18.28 8.59
N ILE A 99 2.28 18.63 8.59
CA ILE A 99 3.09 18.77 7.36
C ILE A 99 4.08 17.60 7.36
N TYR A 100 4.12 16.83 6.26
CA TYR A 100 5.10 15.75 6.10
C TYR A 100 6.52 16.28 6.34
N PRO A 101 7.36 15.57 7.11
CA PRO A 101 7.20 14.23 7.62
C PRO A 101 6.62 14.12 9.07
N GLU A 102 6.01 15.16 9.60
CA GLU A 102 5.51 15.24 10.99
C GLU A 102 4.17 14.48 11.18
N ASP A 103 4.01 13.30 10.55
CA ASP A 103 2.82 12.47 10.71
C ASP A 103 2.72 11.94 12.15
N PRO A 104 1.62 12.23 12.88
CA PRO A 104 1.51 11.92 14.31
C PRO A 104 1.52 10.40 14.60
N GLU A 105 1.08 9.56 13.67
CA GLU A 105 1.07 8.10 13.83
C GLU A 105 2.37 7.43 13.37
N LEU A 106 3.25 8.16 12.70
CA LEU A 106 4.46 7.63 12.08
C LEU A 106 5.71 8.41 12.53
N PRO A 107 6.06 8.38 13.83
CA PRO A 107 7.17 9.18 14.37
C PRO A 107 8.52 8.89 13.70
N GLY A 108 8.73 7.68 13.21
CA GLY A 108 9.94 7.30 12.47
C GLY A 108 10.14 8.02 11.14
N LEU A 109 9.12 8.70 10.60
CA LEU A 109 9.29 9.52 9.40
C LEU A 109 10.26 10.69 9.62
N ARG A 110 10.33 11.25 10.83
CA ARG A 110 11.29 12.30 11.20
C ARG A 110 12.73 11.86 10.97
N THR A 111 13.02 10.57 11.17
CA THR A 111 14.33 9.98 10.88
C THR A 111 14.47 9.57 9.42
N ALA A 112 13.48 8.83 8.90
CA ALA A 112 13.55 8.18 7.59
C ALA A 112 13.43 9.14 6.39
N ALA A 113 12.84 10.33 6.57
CA ALA A 113 12.60 11.29 5.49
C ALA A 113 13.82 12.18 5.16
N TYR A 114 14.87 12.15 5.94
CA TYR A 114 16.03 12.99 5.76
C TYR A 114 17.31 12.18 5.59
N ALA A 115 18.18 12.66 4.68
CA ALA A 115 19.47 12.00 4.40
C ALA A 115 20.36 11.90 5.65
N GLU A 116 20.31 12.91 6.52
CA GLU A 116 21.03 12.93 7.80
C GLU A 116 20.57 11.79 8.71
N GLY A 117 19.25 11.67 8.93
CA GLY A 117 18.68 10.63 9.78
C GLY A 117 18.96 9.22 9.26
N VAL A 118 18.91 9.03 7.94
CA VAL A 118 19.24 7.73 7.33
C VAL A 118 20.74 7.42 7.40
N ALA A 119 21.63 8.41 7.20
CA ALA A 119 23.07 8.22 7.36
C ALA A 119 23.42 7.82 8.79
N ASP A 120 22.87 8.52 9.79
CA ASP A 120 23.05 8.20 11.21
C ASP A 120 22.54 6.79 11.53
N LEU A 121 21.35 6.43 11.06
CA LEU A 121 20.77 5.09 11.24
C LEU A 121 21.70 4.00 10.65
N VAL A 122 22.18 4.18 9.44
CA VAL A 122 23.07 3.21 8.78
C VAL A 122 24.39 3.06 9.53
N ASN A 123 24.93 4.15 10.07
CA ASN A 123 26.18 4.16 10.85
C ASN A 123 25.97 3.50 12.23
N ASP A 124 24.91 3.86 12.94
CA ASP A 124 24.61 3.36 14.30
C ASP A 124 24.38 1.86 14.31
N PHE A 125 23.64 1.35 13.32
CA PHE A 125 23.39 -0.10 13.19
C PHE A 125 24.50 -0.84 12.44
N GLY A 126 25.55 -0.12 11.94
CA GLY A 126 26.68 -0.73 11.23
C GLY A 126 26.29 -1.40 9.92
N LEU A 127 25.24 -0.92 9.24
CA LEU A 127 24.68 -1.55 8.03
C LEU A 127 25.59 -1.42 6.81
N TRP A 128 26.61 -0.56 6.87
CA TRP A 128 27.63 -0.41 5.87
C TRP A 128 28.91 -1.21 6.22
N ALA A 129 28.75 -2.39 6.80
CA ALA A 129 29.89 -3.24 7.13
C ALA A 129 30.72 -3.58 5.89
N PRO A 130 32.08 -3.60 6.00
CA PRO A 130 32.96 -3.97 4.88
C PRO A 130 32.65 -5.41 4.42
N ARG A 131 32.78 -5.66 3.11
CA ARG A 131 32.79 -7.03 2.60
C ARG A 131 34.01 -7.79 3.12
N ALA A 132 33.86 -9.12 3.24
CA ALA A 132 34.95 -10.00 3.66
C ALA A 132 36.20 -9.76 2.78
N GLY A 133 37.35 -9.37 3.43
CA GLY A 133 38.61 -9.04 2.74
C GLY A 133 39.08 -7.60 2.89
N THR A 134 38.27 -6.71 3.50
CA THR A 134 38.69 -5.35 3.82
C THR A 134 39.59 -5.34 5.06
N LEU A 135 40.57 -4.40 5.12
CA LEU A 135 41.51 -4.29 6.25
C LEU A 135 40.77 -4.22 7.59
N ALA A 136 41.17 -5.08 8.53
CA ALA A 136 40.60 -5.13 9.88
C ALA A 136 40.79 -3.75 10.57
N GLY A 137 39.69 -3.13 10.98
CA GLY A 137 39.68 -1.88 11.74
C GLY A 137 39.06 -0.66 11.05
N HIS A 138 38.82 -0.71 9.74
CA HIS A 138 38.11 0.37 9.05
C HIS A 138 36.59 0.14 9.14
N ARG A 139 35.88 1.03 9.83
CA ARG A 139 34.42 1.13 9.74
C ARG A 139 34.09 2.29 8.80
N PRO A 140 33.59 1.99 7.58
CA PRO A 140 33.19 3.05 6.69
C PRO A 140 32.02 3.82 7.31
N THR A 141 32.07 5.15 7.18
CA THR A 141 31.02 6.05 7.64
C THR A 141 30.27 6.58 6.41
N VAL A 142 28.96 6.48 6.42
CA VAL A 142 28.07 7.05 5.40
C VAL A 142 27.83 8.51 5.78
N ALA A 143 28.08 9.44 4.84
CA ALA A 143 27.73 10.84 5.00
C ALA A 143 26.33 11.12 4.44
N PRO A 144 25.60 12.16 4.91
CA PRO A 144 24.31 12.53 4.34
C PRO A 144 24.34 12.75 2.82
N ALA A 145 25.44 13.29 2.30
CA ALA A 145 25.64 13.51 0.86
C ALA A 145 25.70 12.22 0.03
N ASP A 146 25.95 11.07 0.67
CA ASP A 146 26.01 9.76 0.02
C ASP A 146 24.61 9.14 -0.12
N VAL A 147 23.59 9.69 0.55
CA VAL A 147 22.23 9.15 0.66
C VAL A 147 21.32 9.83 -0.34
N HIS A 148 20.70 9.04 -1.21
CA HIS A 148 19.61 9.47 -2.08
C HIS A 148 18.32 8.80 -1.64
N LEU A 149 17.28 9.59 -1.36
CA LEU A 149 15.98 9.13 -0.85
C LEU A 149 14.88 9.33 -1.87
N ASP A 150 14.04 8.30 -2.02
CA ASP A 150 12.78 8.36 -2.75
C ASP A 150 11.64 7.84 -1.85
N VAL A 151 10.53 8.56 -1.80
CA VAL A 151 9.30 8.07 -1.20
C VAL A 151 8.65 7.10 -2.19
N VAL A 152 8.66 5.81 -1.86
CA VAL A 152 8.03 4.74 -2.67
C VAL A 152 6.52 4.75 -2.48
N GLY A 153 6.07 4.98 -1.24
CA GLY A 153 4.65 5.09 -0.91
C GLY A 153 4.45 5.72 0.46
N TYR A 154 3.45 6.56 0.56
CA TYR A 154 3.03 7.16 1.82
C TYR A 154 1.51 7.04 1.92
N ARG A 155 1.06 6.27 2.90
CA ARG A 155 -0.34 6.20 3.33
C ARG A 155 -0.44 6.93 4.66
N PRO A 156 -0.98 8.13 4.68
CA PRO A 156 -1.03 8.98 5.88
C PRO A 156 -1.59 8.21 7.07
N ARG A 157 -0.93 8.33 8.21
CA ARG A 157 -1.27 7.72 9.50
C ARG A 157 -1.25 6.19 9.53
N GLN A 158 -0.86 5.54 8.45
CA GLN A 158 -0.82 4.08 8.36
C GLN A 158 0.60 3.58 8.17
N ARG A 159 1.26 3.98 7.09
CA ARG A 159 2.62 3.56 6.80
C ARG A 159 3.29 4.44 5.76
N ALA A 160 4.62 4.44 5.78
CA ALA A 160 5.43 4.96 4.68
C ALA A 160 6.51 3.95 4.31
N VAL A 161 6.88 3.92 3.03
CA VAL A 161 8.03 3.17 2.52
C VAL A 161 8.91 4.13 1.75
N LEU A 162 10.18 4.22 2.18
CA LEU A 162 11.20 5.01 1.52
C LEU A 162 12.28 4.07 0.98
N ARG A 163 12.85 4.44 -0.16
CA ARG A 163 14.03 3.81 -0.73
C ARG A 163 15.23 4.70 -0.50
N ALA A 164 16.28 4.14 0.08
CA ALA A 164 17.56 4.78 0.25
C ALA A 164 18.61 4.10 -0.64
N ASP A 165 19.06 4.80 -1.68
CA ASP A 165 20.20 4.41 -2.49
C ASP A 165 21.44 5.13 -1.93
N ILE A 166 22.37 4.38 -1.32
CA ILE A 166 23.55 4.91 -0.65
C ILE A 166 24.79 4.59 -1.47
N ARG A 167 25.61 5.62 -1.75
CA ARG A 167 26.85 5.52 -2.52
C ARG A 167 28.02 5.94 -1.66
N ALA A 168 28.73 4.99 -1.12
CA ALA A 168 29.92 5.22 -0.32
C ALA A 168 31.04 4.24 -0.68
N GLU A 169 32.30 4.65 -0.59
CA GLU A 169 33.49 3.83 -0.86
C GLU A 169 33.51 3.10 -2.22
N GLY A 170 32.87 3.70 -3.25
CA GLY A 170 32.80 3.10 -4.59
C GLY A 170 31.75 2.01 -4.76
N GLU A 171 30.97 1.72 -3.73
CA GLU A 171 29.82 0.80 -3.76
C GLU A 171 28.50 1.56 -3.75
N THR A 172 27.46 0.93 -4.28
CA THR A 172 26.06 1.38 -4.14
C THR A 172 25.27 0.27 -3.46
N ARG A 173 24.58 0.60 -2.38
CA ARG A 173 23.65 -0.32 -1.70
C ARG A 173 22.27 0.31 -1.60
N ARG A 174 21.25 -0.51 -1.72
CA ARG A 174 19.84 -0.11 -1.63
C ARG A 174 19.23 -0.67 -0.37
N PHE A 175 18.60 0.22 0.39
CA PHE A 175 17.80 -0.12 1.56
C PHE A 175 16.36 0.35 1.38
N TYR A 176 15.45 -0.35 2.02
CA TYR A 176 14.06 0.08 2.15
C TYR A 176 13.76 0.34 3.62
N LEU A 177 13.18 1.50 3.88
CA LEU A 177 12.79 1.93 5.22
C LEU A 177 11.27 1.91 5.27
N LYS A 178 10.69 0.99 6.03
CA LYS A 178 9.25 0.90 6.24
C LYS A 178 8.93 1.48 7.61
N VAL A 179 8.21 2.59 7.62
CA VAL A 179 7.75 3.28 8.83
C VAL A 179 6.33 2.88 9.10
N GLN A 180 6.05 2.39 10.30
CA GLN A 180 4.76 1.85 10.73
C GLN A 180 4.55 2.19 12.21
N THR A 181 3.38 1.82 12.75
CA THR A 181 3.19 1.84 14.20
C THR A 181 4.11 0.81 14.88
N ALA A 182 4.43 1.01 16.17
CA ALA A 182 5.36 0.13 16.90
C ALA A 182 4.90 -1.34 16.90
N ALA A 183 3.60 -1.58 17.03
CA ALA A 183 3.04 -2.93 17.03
C ALA A 183 3.18 -3.61 15.66
N GLU A 184 2.93 -2.89 14.57
CA GLU A 184 3.06 -3.40 13.21
C GLU A 184 4.53 -3.65 12.84
N ALA A 185 5.43 -2.74 13.20
CA ALA A 185 6.86 -2.89 12.94
C ALA A 185 7.44 -4.16 13.59
N ALA A 186 7.08 -4.44 14.85
CA ALA A 186 7.48 -5.67 15.52
C ALA A 186 6.92 -6.92 14.82
N GLN A 187 5.64 -6.90 14.43
CA GLN A 187 5.03 -8.00 13.68
C GLN A 187 5.69 -8.21 12.30
N THR A 188 6.03 -7.13 11.59
CA THR A 188 6.75 -7.20 10.32
C THR A 188 8.08 -7.93 10.49
N VAL A 189 8.89 -7.56 11.49
CA VAL A 189 10.17 -8.23 11.79
C VAL A 189 9.99 -9.72 12.06
N ASP A 190 8.99 -10.09 12.88
CA ASP A 190 8.76 -11.49 13.24
C ASP A 190 8.28 -12.32 12.05
N ARG A 191 7.42 -11.77 11.19
CA ARG A 191 6.97 -12.44 9.95
C ARG A 191 8.10 -12.67 8.97
N HIS A 192 8.95 -11.67 8.75
CA HIS A 192 10.13 -11.82 7.88
C HIS A 192 11.08 -12.90 8.43
N ARG A 193 11.38 -12.89 9.71
CA ARG A 193 12.21 -13.92 10.36
C ARG A 193 11.60 -15.31 10.21
N MET A 194 10.28 -15.44 10.42
CA MET A 194 9.54 -16.70 10.30
C MET A 194 9.64 -17.28 8.88
N LEU A 195 9.34 -16.48 7.86
CA LEU A 195 9.36 -16.95 6.47
C LEU A 195 10.78 -17.27 5.99
N ARG A 196 11.76 -16.41 6.28
CA ARG A 196 13.16 -16.69 5.95
C ARG A 196 13.68 -17.95 6.64
N GLY A 197 13.31 -18.16 7.90
CA GLY A 197 13.63 -19.37 8.64
C GLY A 197 13.02 -20.66 8.03
N ALA A 198 11.95 -20.51 7.26
CA ALA A 198 11.31 -21.61 6.50
C ALA A 198 11.84 -21.72 5.05
N GLY A 199 12.80 -20.90 4.65
CA GLY A 199 13.38 -20.92 3.31
C GLY A 199 12.57 -20.15 2.25
N ILE A 200 11.59 -19.34 2.67
CA ILE A 200 10.87 -18.42 1.78
C ILE A 200 11.69 -17.15 1.63
N GLU A 201 12.02 -16.76 0.42
CA GLU A 201 12.77 -15.55 0.15
C GLU A 201 11.87 -14.32 0.30
N VAL A 202 12.15 -13.53 1.34
CA VAL A 202 11.56 -12.21 1.62
C VAL A 202 12.68 -11.24 1.99
N PRO A 203 12.49 -9.92 1.95
CA PRO A 203 13.54 -8.97 2.32
C PRO A 203 14.16 -9.30 3.67
N GLU A 204 15.49 -9.28 3.73
CA GLU A 204 16.19 -9.40 4.99
C GLU A 204 15.99 -8.13 5.82
N VAL A 205 15.44 -8.28 7.02
CA VAL A 205 15.36 -7.17 7.99
C VAL A 205 16.74 -6.99 8.61
N LEU A 206 17.30 -5.83 8.42
CA LEU A 206 18.66 -5.46 8.86
C LEU A 206 18.64 -4.73 10.19
N ALA A 207 17.60 -3.91 10.43
CA ALA A 207 17.44 -3.15 11.67
C ALA A 207 15.96 -2.85 11.95
N LEU A 208 15.65 -2.63 13.23
CA LEU A 208 14.42 -2.01 13.72
C LEU A 208 14.82 -0.90 14.70
N THR A 209 14.43 0.32 14.43
CA THR A 209 14.72 1.47 15.30
C THR A 209 13.68 1.59 16.43
N HIS A 210 14.00 2.39 17.45
CA HIS A 210 13.08 2.65 18.58
C HIS A 210 11.82 3.42 18.17
N ASP A 211 11.90 4.22 17.10
CA ASP A 211 10.80 4.99 16.49
C ASP A 211 10.10 4.23 15.35
N SER A 212 10.29 2.90 15.31
CA SER A 212 9.54 1.96 14.46
C SER A 212 9.85 2.05 12.96
N VAL A 213 11.09 2.36 12.60
CA VAL A 213 11.58 2.20 11.23
C VAL A 213 12.16 0.79 11.06
N VAL A 214 11.55 0.00 10.20
CA VAL A 214 12.08 -1.31 9.76
C VAL A 214 12.97 -1.09 8.55
N VAL A 215 14.27 -1.37 8.67
CA VAL A 215 15.22 -1.31 7.57
C VAL A 215 15.42 -2.68 6.97
N SER A 216 15.25 -2.80 5.67
CA SER A 216 15.43 -4.06 4.95
C SER A 216 16.31 -3.92 3.72
N ALA A 217 16.94 -5.03 3.32
CA ALA A 217 17.61 -5.15 2.04
C ALA A 217 16.60 -5.24 0.89
N GLY A 218 16.99 -4.81 -0.31
CA GLY A 218 16.20 -5.04 -1.51
C GLY A 218 16.22 -6.52 -1.93
N LEU A 219 15.11 -6.99 -2.50
CA LEU A 219 15.07 -8.30 -3.16
C LEU A 219 15.81 -8.26 -4.51
N PRO A 220 16.39 -9.39 -4.94
CA PRO A 220 16.92 -9.53 -6.30
C PRO A 220 15.79 -9.53 -7.34
N GLY A 221 16.16 -9.41 -8.61
CA GLY A 221 15.22 -9.49 -9.74
C GLY A 221 14.37 -8.24 -9.92
N LEU A 222 13.23 -8.42 -10.56
CA LEU A 222 12.26 -7.37 -10.85
C LEU A 222 10.89 -7.75 -10.26
N PRO A 223 10.06 -6.78 -9.86
CA PRO A 223 8.66 -7.04 -9.59
C PRO A 223 7.98 -7.69 -10.82
N LEU A 224 7.12 -8.66 -10.59
CA LEU A 224 6.38 -9.33 -11.66
C LEU A 224 5.55 -8.30 -12.46
N SER A 225 5.02 -7.26 -11.82
CA SER A 225 4.37 -6.13 -12.50
C SER A 225 5.21 -5.45 -13.58
N THR A 226 6.53 -5.47 -13.44
CA THR A 226 7.48 -4.98 -14.44
C THR A 226 7.86 -6.07 -15.44
N ALA A 227 8.11 -7.28 -14.95
CA ALA A 227 8.57 -8.40 -15.77
C ALA A 227 7.51 -8.89 -16.77
N LEU A 228 6.21 -8.80 -16.41
CA LEU A 228 5.08 -9.08 -17.31
C LEU A 228 5.15 -8.35 -18.67
N PHE A 229 5.81 -7.18 -18.72
CA PHE A 229 5.91 -6.38 -19.94
C PHE A 229 7.31 -6.33 -20.55
N ARG A 230 8.25 -7.10 -19.99
CA ARG A 230 9.65 -7.15 -20.46
C ARG A 230 10.09 -8.56 -20.85
N GLU A 231 9.44 -9.58 -20.35
CA GLU A 231 9.81 -10.98 -20.53
C GLU A 231 8.62 -11.76 -21.12
N ASP A 232 8.86 -12.65 -22.07
CA ASP A 232 7.80 -13.48 -22.68
C ASP A 232 7.16 -14.45 -21.67
N SER A 233 7.92 -14.95 -20.72
CA SER A 233 7.46 -15.83 -19.66
C SER A 233 8.21 -15.47 -18.36
N PRO A 234 7.68 -14.54 -17.55
CA PRO A 234 8.36 -14.07 -16.34
C PRO A 234 8.41 -15.11 -15.22
N CYS A 235 7.43 -16.01 -15.16
CA CYS A 235 7.33 -17.21 -14.32
C CYS A 235 6.16 -18.07 -14.81
N THR A 236 5.96 -19.25 -14.23
CA THR A 236 4.80 -20.10 -14.52
C THR A 236 3.71 -19.97 -13.45
N ALA A 237 2.47 -20.38 -13.81
CA ALA A 237 1.36 -20.44 -12.85
C ALA A 237 1.62 -21.47 -11.73
N GLU A 238 2.29 -22.56 -12.07
CA GLU A 238 2.69 -23.59 -11.11
C GLU A 238 3.69 -23.05 -10.08
N GLU A 239 4.63 -22.17 -10.48
CA GLU A 239 5.56 -21.53 -9.55
C GLU A 239 4.83 -20.56 -8.62
N LEU A 240 3.81 -19.81 -9.11
CA LEU A 240 2.97 -18.93 -8.29
C LEU A 240 2.20 -19.72 -7.23
N ILE A 241 1.68 -20.89 -7.57
CA ILE A 241 1.03 -21.79 -6.61
C ILE A 241 2.07 -22.37 -5.63
N ALA A 242 3.19 -22.86 -6.16
CA ALA A 242 4.21 -23.55 -5.37
C ALA A 242 4.83 -22.64 -4.28
N VAL A 243 5.06 -21.35 -4.56
CA VAL A 243 5.59 -20.42 -3.56
C VAL A 243 4.61 -20.18 -2.42
N LEU A 244 3.30 -20.16 -2.71
CA LEU A 244 2.25 -20.04 -1.70
C LEU A 244 2.09 -21.34 -0.89
N ASP A 245 2.14 -22.49 -1.55
CA ASP A 245 2.03 -23.81 -0.91
C ASP A 245 3.27 -24.15 -0.05
N ALA A 246 4.40 -23.47 -0.28
CA ALA A 246 5.61 -23.59 0.53
C ALA A 246 5.55 -22.81 1.86
N PHE A 247 4.52 -22.02 2.11
CA PHE A 247 4.41 -21.29 3.39
C PHE A 247 4.35 -22.25 4.57
N PRO A 248 5.11 -21.97 5.66
CA PRO A 248 5.17 -22.88 6.78
C PRO A 248 3.83 -22.94 7.53
N PRO A 249 3.45 -24.12 8.08
CA PRO A 249 2.18 -24.30 8.80
C PRO A 249 1.96 -23.33 9.96
N VAL A 250 3.03 -22.75 10.53
CA VAL A 250 2.93 -21.77 11.62
C VAL A 250 2.19 -20.50 11.18
N VAL A 251 2.17 -20.17 9.89
CA VAL A 251 1.41 -19.03 9.34
C VAL A 251 -0.09 -19.16 9.64
N THR A 252 -0.64 -20.37 9.67
CA THR A 252 -2.08 -20.58 9.97
C THR A 252 -2.45 -20.29 11.44
N ARG A 253 -1.45 -20.05 12.30
CA ARG A 253 -1.66 -19.66 13.72
C ARG A 253 -1.63 -18.15 13.93
N LEU A 254 -1.29 -17.40 12.89
CA LEU A 254 -1.33 -15.93 12.94
C LEU A 254 -2.77 -15.42 12.93
N PRO A 255 -3.01 -14.16 13.33
CA PRO A 255 -4.31 -13.54 13.17
C PRO A 255 -4.77 -13.59 11.71
N ARG A 256 -6.03 -13.98 11.50
CA ARG A 256 -6.62 -13.99 10.18
C ARG A 256 -6.78 -12.57 9.65
N ARG A 257 -6.33 -12.31 8.45
CA ARG A 257 -6.73 -11.12 7.70
C ARG A 257 -8.14 -11.31 7.16
N ILE A 258 -8.99 -10.31 7.30
CA ILE A 258 -10.32 -10.30 6.68
C ILE A 258 -10.13 -10.24 5.15
N PRO A 259 -10.65 -11.22 4.38
CA PRO A 259 -10.57 -11.19 2.93
C PRO A 259 -11.29 -9.95 2.36
N TRP A 260 -10.81 -9.45 1.24
CA TRP A 260 -11.41 -8.31 0.55
C TRP A 260 -12.90 -8.53 0.24
N THR A 261 -13.28 -9.77 -0.07
CA THR A 261 -14.65 -10.17 -0.38
C THR A 261 -15.60 -10.08 0.80
N ASP A 262 -15.12 -10.24 2.04
CA ASP A 262 -15.94 -10.11 3.24
C ASP A 262 -16.34 -8.66 3.53
N SER A 263 -15.62 -7.70 2.92
CA SER A 263 -15.85 -6.25 3.05
C SER A 263 -16.39 -5.63 1.76
N VAL A 264 -16.91 -6.43 0.83
CA VAL A 264 -17.26 -5.94 -0.51
C VAL A 264 -18.28 -4.79 -0.49
N HIS A 265 -19.31 -4.85 0.38
CA HIS A 265 -20.31 -3.79 0.51
C HIS A 265 -19.73 -2.48 1.03
N TYR A 266 -18.71 -2.54 1.89
CA TYR A 266 -17.98 -1.35 2.33
C TYR A 266 -17.29 -0.66 1.14
N TYR A 267 -16.64 -1.42 0.24
CA TYR A 267 -16.00 -0.83 -0.95
C TYR A 267 -17.01 -0.26 -1.93
N VAL A 268 -18.19 -0.90 -2.05
CA VAL A 268 -19.32 -0.34 -2.82
C VAL A 268 -19.71 1.04 -2.28
N GLU A 269 -19.86 1.18 -0.97
CA GLU A 269 -20.20 2.47 -0.35
C GLU A 269 -19.16 3.54 -0.64
N VAL A 270 -17.87 3.21 -0.51
CA VAL A 270 -16.76 4.12 -0.81
C VAL A 270 -16.79 4.59 -2.27
N VAL A 271 -16.94 3.66 -3.23
CA VAL A 271 -16.95 4.02 -4.67
C VAL A 271 -18.24 4.77 -5.02
N ALA A 272 -19.40 4.32 -4.55
CA ALA A 272 -20.70 4.95 -4.85
C ALA A 272 -20.79 6.38 -4.30
N ARG A 273 -20.09 6.70 -3.21
CA ARG A 273 -20.01 8.08 -2.70
C ARG A 273 -19.29 9.01 -3.67
N ALA A 274 -18.24 8.53 -4.33
CA ALA A 274 -17.48 9.29 -5.33
C ALA A 274 -18.15 9.26 -6.72
N MET A 275 -18.85 8.16 -7.06
CA MET A 275 -19.51 7.93 -8.36
C MET A 275 -20.91 7.31 -8.13
N PRO A 276 -21.91 8.13 -7.75
CA PRO A 276 -23.27 7.63 -7.45
C PRO A 276 -23.93 6.87 -8.62
N GLU A 277 -23.56 7.19 -9.85
CA GLU A 277 -24.05 6.53 -11.06
C GLU A 277 -23.64 5.05 -11.17
N LEU A 278 -22.62 4.60 -10.44
CA LEU A 278 -22.20 3.20 -10.39
C LEU A 278 -22.86 2.40 -9.27
N ALA A 279 -23.64 3.04 -8.39
CA ALA A 279 -24.14 2.41 -7.16
C ALA A 279 -24.95 1.13 -7.43
N GLU A 280 -25.89 1.15 -8.39
CA GLU A 280 -26.73 0.00 -8.73
C GLU A 280 -25.88 -1.18 -9.26
N ARG A 281 -24.93 -0.89 -10.17
CA ARG A 281 -24.02 -1.91 -10.73
C ARG A 281 -23.15 -2.55 -9.65
N LEU A 282 -22.60 -1.73 -8.76
CA LEU A 282 -21.74 -2.17 -7.68
C LEU A 282 -22.48 -2.99 -6.64
N LEU A 283 -23.71 -2.58 -6.27
CA LEU A 283 -24.56 -3.35 -5.35
C LEU A 283 -24.87 -4.72 -5.93
N TRP A 284 -25.28 -4.79 -7.21
CA TRP A 284 -25.51 -6.06 -7.88
C TRP A 284 -24.30 -6.97 -7.83
N LEU A 285 -23.08 -6.43 -8.14
CA LEU A 285 -21.84 -7.19 -8.11
C LEU A 285 -21.52 -7.70 -6.69
N ALA A 286 -21.67 -6.85 -5.67
CA ALA A 286 -21.42 -7.23 -4.29
C ALA A 286 -22.37 -8.34 -3.83
N ASP A 287 -23.65 -8.28 -4.26
CA ASP A 287 -24.64 -9.31 -3.97
C ASP A 287 -24.26 -10.65 -4.63
N GLN A 288 -23.81 -10.64 -5.90
CA GLN A 288 -23.33 -11.85 -6.58
C GLN A 288 -22.13 -12.47 -5.83
N VAL A 289 -21.15 -11.65 -5.46
CA VAL A 289 -19.97 -12.09 -4.71
C VAL A 289 -20.40 -12.67 -3.35
N SER A 290 -21.21 -11.93 -2.59
CA SER A 290 -21.59 -12.32 -1.23
C SER A 290 -22.44 -13.59 -1.22
N GLN A 291 -23.42 -13.70 -2.14
CA GLN A 291 -24.28 -14.88 -2.25
C GLN A 291 -23.53 -16.11 -2.74
N GLY A 292 -22.66 -15.94 -3.74
CA GLY A 292 -21.89 -17.04 -4.31
C GLY A 292 -20.80 -17.60 -3.39
N LEU A 293 -20.31 -16.79 -2.44
CA LEU A 293 -19.34 -17.21 -1.43
C LEU A 293 -19.99 -17.57 -0.08
N ALA A 294 -21.31 -17.43 0.03
CA ALA A 294 -22.03 -17.70 1.28
C ALA A 294 -21.86 -19.13 1.76
N GLY A 295 -21.60 -19.30 3.05
CA GLY A 295 -21.45 -20.63 3.67
C GLY A 295 -20.12 -21.33 3.42
N LEU A 296 -19.20 -20.76 2.66
CA LEU A 296 -17.86 -21.31 2.53
C LEU A 296 -17.10 -21.20 3.86
N HIS A 297 -16.35 -22.24 4.19
CA HIS A 297 -15.47 -22.24 5.36
C HIS A 297 -14.40 -21.14 5.20
N PRO A 298 -14.05 -20.40 6.26
CA PRO A 298 -13.05 -19.33 6.21
C PRO A 298 -11.68 -19.72 5.65
N GLY A 299 -11.36 -21.02 5.63
CA GLY A 299 -10.07 -21.56 5.21
C GLY A 299 -9.05 -21.61 6.34
N ASP A 300 -8.14 -22.56 6.18
CA ASP A 300 -7.05 -22.88 7.11
C ASP A 300 -5.72 -23.10 6.40
N GLU A 301 -5.65 -22.74 5.12
CA GLU A 301 -4.38 -22.70 4.37
C GLU A 301 -3.54 -21.50 4.79
N ALA A 302 -2.22 -21.63 4.71
CA ALA A 302 -1.32 -20.50 4.89
C ALA A 302 -1.40 -19.59 3.64
N THR A 303 -1.84 -18.35 3.81
CA THR A 303 -2.04 -17.37 2.72
C THR A 303 -1.13 -16.16 2.87
N HIS A 304 -0.87 -15.48 1.75
CA HIS A 304 -0.20 -14.18 1.70
C HIS A 304 -1.13 -13.06 2.15
N GLY A 305 -2.40 -13.16 1.78
CA GLY A 305 -3.45 -12.20 2.13
C GLY A 305 -3.51 -10.93 1.26
N ASP A 306 -2.51 -10.71 0.39
CA ASP A 306 -2.45 -9.60 -0.58
C ASP A 306 -1.53 -9.99 -1.76
N PHE A 307 -1.77 -11.18 -2.32
CA PHE A 307 -0.90 -11.77 -3.34
C PHE A 307 -1.22 -11.20 -4.73
N HIS A 308 -0.37 -10.33 -5.22
CA HIS A 308 -0.51 -9.73 -6.56
C HIS A 308 0.85 -9.52 -7.21
N GLU A 309 0.85 -9.11 -8.49
CA GLU A 309 2.06 -9.00 -9.32
C GLU A 309 3.10 -7.99 -8.79
N GLY A 310 2.67 -7.02 -8.01
CA GLY A 310 3.58 -6.07 -7.34
C GLY A 310 4.37 -6.68 -6.19
N GLN A 311 3.87 -7.78 -5.60
CA GLN A 311 4.47 -8.41 -4.42
C GLN A 311 5.39 -9.59 -4.77
N VAL A 312 5.39 -10.03 -6.02
CA VAL A 312 6.21 -11.15 -6.49
C VAL A 312 7.43 -10.63 -7.23
N HIS A 313 8.63 -11.03 -6.84
CA HIS A 313 9.86 -10.75 -7.56
C HIS A 313 10.30 -11.95 -8.40
N VAL A 314 10.76 -11.68 -9.62
CA VAL A 314 11.17 -12.71 -10.59
C VAL A 314 12.54 -12.37 -11.18
N ALA A 315 13.29 -13.41 -11.53
CA ALA A 315 14.56 -13.31 -12.24
C ALA A 315 14.80 -14.59 -13.06
N GLY A 316 15.14 -14.42 -14.34
CA GLY A 316 15.46 -15.55 -15.23
C GLY A 316 14.31 -16.55 -15.37
N GLY A 317 13.08 -16.08 -15.46
CA GLY A 317 11.89 -16.89 -15.62
C GLY A 317 11.43 -17.63 -14.35
N ARG A 318 11.90 -17.23 -13.15
CA ARG A 318 11.57 -17.87 -11.88
C ARG A 318 11.26 -16.87 -10.79
N ILE A 319 10.43 -17.26 -9.83
CA ILE A 319 10.17 -16.47 -8.62
C ILE A 319 11.41 -16.47 -7.73
N CYS A 320 11.85 -15.29 -7.31
CA CYS A 320 13.02 -15.10 -6.47
C CYS A 320 12.74 -14.35 -5.16
N GLY A 321 11.48 -14.02 -4.86
CA GLY A 321 11.10 -13.47 -3.57
C GLY A 321 9.70 -12.88 -3.52
N LEU A 322 9.22 -12.63 -2.29
CA LEU A 322 7.93 -12.03 -1.99
C LEU A 322 8.09 -10.76 -1.15
N LEU A 323 7.23 -9.78 -1.40
CA LEU A 323 7.13 -8.53 -0.65
C LEU A 323 5.81 -8.47 0.13
N ASP A 324 5.70 -7.46 1.00
CA ASP A 324 4.50 -7.05 1.76
C ASP A 324 3.76 -8.21 2.44
N ILE A 325 4.53 -8.99 3.20
CA ILE A 325 4.06 -10.17 3.93
C ILE A 325 3.31 -9.82 5.24
N ASP A 326 2.88 -8.59 5.39
CA ASP A 326 2.16 -8.15 6.60
C ASP A 326 0.78 -8.80 6.74
N GLY A 327 0.21 -9.25 5.63
CA GLY A 327 -1.09 -9.90 5.55
C GLY A 327 -1.10 -11.41 5.77
N ILE A 328 0.07 -12.05 5.93
CA ILE A 328 0.12 -13.52 6.02
C ILE A 328 -0.70 -14.05 7.20
N GLY A 329 -1.42 -15.13 6.95
CA GLY A 329 -2.28 -15.75 7.96
C GLY A 329 -3.10 -16.91 7.41
N PRO A 330 -4.03 -17.48 8.22
CA PRO A 330 -4.95 -18.50 7.75
C PRO A 330 -5.97 -17.90 6.77
N GLY A 331 -6.25 -18.61 5.69
CA GLY A 331 -7.21 -18.20 4.67
C GLY A 331 -7.47 -19.32 3.67
N ARG A 332 -8.00 -18.97 2.51
CA ARG A 332 -8.21 -19.89 1.39
C ARG A 332 -7.22 -19.59 0.29
N ARG A 333 -6.68 -20.61 -0.38
CA ARG A 333 -5.80 -20.39 -1.53
C ARG A 333 -6.48 -19.56 -2.62
N ALA A 334 -7.79 -19.69 -2.76
CA ALA A 334 -8.58 -18.89 -3.67
C ALA A 334 -8.56 -17.37 -3.35
N ASP A 335 -8.29 -16.95 -2.11
CA ASP A 335 -8.10 -15.54 -1.76
C ASP A 335 -6.85 -14.96 -2.44
N ASP A 336 -5.71 -15.68 -2.35
CA ASP A 336 -4.45 -15.24 -2.96
C ASP A 336 -4.51 -15.26 -4.49
N LEU A 337 -4.98 -16.38 -5.07
CA LEU A 337 -5.08 -16.51 -6.53
C LEU A 337 -6.13 -15.58 -7.12
N GLY A 338 -7.23 -15.32 -6.42
CA GLY A 338 -8.25 -14.35 -6.79
C GLY A 338 -7.72 -12.92 -6.73
N CYS A 339 -6.89 -12.60 -5.74
CA CYS A 339 -6.23 -11.30 -5.66
C CYS A 339 -5.32 -11.07 -6.87
N LEU A 340 -4.47 -12.04 -7.21
CA LEU A 340 -3.62 -11.96 -8.41
C LEU A 340 -4.43 -11.83 -9.69
N LEU A 341 -5.46 -12.65 -9.86
CA LEU A 341 -6.33 -12.61 -11.05
C LEU A 341 -7.04 -11.26 -11.18
N ALA A 342 -7.54 -10.68 -10.08
CA ALA A 342 -8.17 -9.37 -10.08
C ALA A 342 -7.20 -8.27 -10.52
N HIS A 343 -6.00 -8.24 -9.93
CA HIS A 343 -4.98 -7.26 -10.28
C HIS A 343 -4.61 -7.33 -11.75
N LEU A 344 -4.32 -8.53 -12.26
CA LEU A 344 -4.00 -8.71 -13.68
C LEU A 344 -5.16 -8.33 -14.61
N SER A 345 -6.41 -8.60 -14.21
CA SER A 345 -7.61 -8.26 -14.98
C SER A 345 -7.96 -6.76 -14.97
N THR A 346 -7.37 -5.99 -14.04
CA THR A 346 -7.68 -4.56 -13.86
C THR A 346 -6.55 -3.63 -14.31
N ILE A 347 -5.45 -4.15 -14.87
CA ILE A 347 -4.37 -3.32 -15.43
C ILE A 347 -4.91 -2.55 -16.65
N GLN A 348 -4.87 -1.20 -16.59
CA GLN A 348 -5.45 -0.33 -17.62
C GLN A 348 -4.40 0.33 -18.52
N ARG A 349 -3.21 0.63 -17.97
CA ARG A 349 -2.19 1.42 -18.69
C ARG A 349 -1.25 0.52 -19.49
N MET A 350 -1.77 0.01 -20.61
CA MET A 350 -1.04 -0.88 -21.52
C MET A 350 -1.18 -0.40 -22.94
N ASP A 351 -0.14 -0.60 -23.75
CA ASP A 351 -0.28 -0.58 -25.20
C ASP A 351 -0.94 -1.88 -25.73
N VAL A 352 -1.26 -1.90 -27.02
CA VAL A 352 -1.97 -3.05 -27.61
C VAL A 352 -1.17 -4.35 -27.51
N ALA A 353 0.16 -4.29 -27.68
CA ALA A 353 1.00 -5.48 -27.61
C ALA A 353 1.07 -6.04 -26.18
N GLN A 354 1.18 -5.16 -25.19
CA GLN A 354 1.16 -5.50 -23.79
C GLN A 354 -0.19 -6.12 -23.38
N ALA A 355 -1.31 -5.56 -23.87
CA ALA A 355 -2.64 -6.11 -23.59
C ALA A 355 -2.82 -7.52 -24.18
N VAL A 356 -2.38 -7.74 -25.43
CA VAL A 356 -2.41 -9.08 -26.06
C VAL A 356 -1.53 -10.06 -25.29
N HIS A 357 -0.34 -9.63 -24.86
CA HIS A 357 0.56 -10.48 -24.10
C HIS A 357 -0.03 -10.86 -22.73
N LEU A 358 -0.58 -9.91 -21.99
CA LEU A 358 -1.23 -10.17 -20.71
C LEU A 358 -2.44 -11.08 -20.86
N GLN A 359 -3.26 -10.88 -21.91
CA GLN A 359 -4.40 -11.74 -22.21
C GLN A 359 -3.93 -13.21 -22.44
N ARG A 360 -2.85 -13.41 -23.19
CA ARG A 360 -2.26 -14.74 -23.40
C ARG A 360 -1.81 -15.37 -22.08
N LEU A 361 -1.15 -14.63 -21.20
CA LEU A 361 -0.75 -15.14 -19.89
C LEU A 361 -1.96 -15.51 -19.02
N LEU A 362 -3.01 -14.70 -19.03
CA LEU A 362 -4.25 -15.03 -18.30
C LEU A 362 -4.92 -16.30 -18.84
N GLU A 363 -4.96 -16.49 -20.17
CA GLU A 363 -5.47 -17.71 -20.82
C GLU A 363 -4.64 -18.95 -20.48
N GLU A 364 -3.35 -18.79 -20.29
CA GLU A 364 -2.42 -19.86 -19.89
C GLU A 364 -2.50 -20.18 -18.40
N TRP A 365 -2.53 -19.16 -17.54
CA TRP A 365 -2.45 -19.33 -16.08
C TRP A 365 -3.78 -19.71 -15.43
N THR A 366 -4.90 -19.14 -15.91
CA THR A 366 -6.21 -19.37 -15.29
C THR A 366 -6.62 -20.83 -15.24
N PRO A 367 -6.43 -21.67 -16.28
CA PRO A 367 -6.71 -23.09 -16.20
C PRO A 367 -5.84 -23.86 -15.18
N VAL A 368 -4.65 -23.35 -14.87
CA VAL A 368 -3.79 -23.94 -13.84
C VAL A 368 -4.36 -23.61 -12.45
N PHE A 369 -4.76 -22.36 -12.23
CA PHE A 369 -5.43 -21.95 -10.98
C PHE A 369 -6.74 -22.72 -10.77
N ASP A 370 -7.54 -22.93 -11.83
CA ASP A 370 -8.81 -23.69 -11.80
C ASP A 370 -8.63 -25.15 -11.37
N ARG A 371 -7.45 -25.73 -11.56
CA ARG A 371 -7.12 -27.08 -11.05
C ARG A 371 -6.76 -27.07 -9.56
N ARG A 372 -6.33 -25.94 -9.03
CA ARG A 372 -5.89 -25.81 -7.61
C ARG A 372 -7.04 -25.41 -6.68
N VAL A 373 -7.99 -24.60 -7.16
CA VAL A 373 -9.12 -24.07 -6.40
C VAL A 373 -10.42 -24.19 -7.22
N ASP A 374 -11.56 -24.07 -6.56
CA ASP A 374 -12.85 -24.06 -7.26
C ASP A 374 -12.93 -22.86 -8.23
N PRO A 375 -13.24 -23.09 -9.52
CA PRO A 375 -13.25 -22.05 -10.54
C PRO A 375 -14.29 -20.95 -10.27
N THR A 376 -15.45 -21.30 -9.72
CA THR A 376 -16.50 -20.34 -9.35
C THR A 376 -16.02 -19.45 -8.20
N GLU A 377 -15.48 -20.07 -7.15
CA GLU A 377 -14.91 -19.34 -6.01
C GLU A 377 -13.80 -18.39 -6.47
N LEU A 378 -12.89 -18.84 -7.34
CA LEU A 378 -11.79 -18.03 -7.86
C LEU A 378 -12.30 -16.74 -8.52
N ARG A 379 -13.29 -16.84 -9.44
CA ARG A 379 -13.86 -15.67 -10.14
C ARG A 379 -14.56 -14.71 -9.19
N LEU A 380 -15.35 -15.23 -8.26
CA LEU A 380 -16.06 -14.40 -7.30
C LEU A 380 -15.10 -13.67 -6.34
N ARG A 381 -14.02 -14.34 -5.89
CA ARG A 381 -13.00 -13.67 -5.09
C ARG A 381 -12.25 -12.62 -5.90
N ALA A 382 -11.91 -12.92 -7.14
CA ALA A 382 -11.30 -11.93 -8.02
C ALA A 382 -12.23 -10.73 -8.28
N ALA A 383 -13.53 -10.96 -8.49
CA ALA A 383 -14.50 -9.87 -8.65
C ALA A 383 -14.61 -8.99 -7.39
N GLY A 384 -14.64 -9.60 -6.20
CA GLY A 384 -14.66 -8.86 -4.93
C GLY A 384 -13.40 -8.04 -4.70
N VAL A 385 -12.23 -8.57 -5.05
CA VAL A 385 -10.97 -7.81 -5.01
C VAL A 385 -11.02 -6.67 -6.04
N ALA A 386 -11.50 -6.89 -7.27
CA ALA A 386 -11.63 -5.84 -8.27
C ALA A 386 -12.54 -4.69 -7.78
N ILE A 387 -13.63 -4.99 -7.07
CA ILE A 387 -14.48 -3.96 -6.45
C ILE A 387 -13.68 -3.14 -5.43
N SER A 388 -12.81 -3.77 -4.63
CA SER A 388 -11.94 -3.06 -3.69
C SER A 388 -10.92 -2.17 -4.41
N LEU A 389 -10.36 -2.64 -5.54
CA LEU A 389 -9.43 -1.89 -6.38
C LEU A 389 -10.06 -0.66 -7.02
N ALA A 390 -11.39 -0.68 -7.29
CA ALA A 390 -12.13 0.44 -7.84
C ALA A 390 -12.09 1.70 -6.94
N THR A 391 -11.75 1.58 -5.66
CA THR A 391 -11.50 2.72 -4.76
C THR A 391 -10.18 3.45 -5.06
N GLY A 392 -9.22 2.76 -5.68
CA GLY A 392 -7.84 3.22 -5.87
C GLY A 392 -7.69 4.50 -6.68
N PRO A 393 -8.23 4.59 -7.90
CA PRO A 393 -8.05 5.75 -8.78
C PRO A 393 -8.52 7.06 -8.15
N HIS A 394 -9.70 7.08 -7.52
CA HIS A 394 -10.19 8.26 -6.78
C HIS A 394 -9.33 8.55 -5.56
N ARG A 395 -8.97 7.53 -4.77
CA ARG A 395 -8.13 7.70 -3.59
C ARG A 395 -6.78 8.34 -3.90
N SER A 396 -6.15 7.96 -5.02
CA SER A 396 -4.86 8.48 -5.48
C SER A 396 -4.98 9.73 -6.36
N GLN A 397 -6.20 10.29 -6.54
CA GLN A 397 -6.47 11.48 -7.34
C GLN A 397 -5.87 11.42 -8.76
N GLU A 398 -5.98 10.25 -9.40
CA GLU A 398 -5.50 10.04 -10.76
C GLU A 398 -6.24 10.92 -11.78
N ALA A 399 -5.53 11.41 -12.80
CA ALA A 399 -6.11 12.37 -13.73
C ALA A 399 -7.40 11.89 -14.43
N ASN A 400 -7.49 10.57 -14.69
CA ASN A 400 -8.63 9.94 -15.35
C ASN A 400 -9.37 8.96 -14.41
N TRP A 401 -9.40 9.25 -13.12
CA TRP A 401 -9.88 8.33 -12.10
C TRP A 401 -11.30 7.80 -12.38
N GLN A 402 -12.22 8.62 -12.92
CA GLN A 402 -13.58 8.16 -13.24
C GLN A 402 -13.57 7.07 -14.31
N GLN A 403 -12.80 7.26 -15.39
CA GLN A 403 -12.69 6.29 -16.47
C GLN A 403 -12.03 4.99 -16.00
N GLU A 404 -10.98 5.09 -15.19
CA GLU A 404 -10.29 3.94 -14.63
C GLU A 404 -11.18 3.18 -13.66
N THR A 405 -11.94 3.88 -12.81
CA THR A 405 -12.93 3.25 -11.91
C THR A 405 -13.99 2.47 -12.70
N VAL A 406 -14.56 3.06 -13.77
CA VAL A 406 -15.53 2.36 -14.64
C VAL A 406 -14.93 1.12 -15.29
N ALA A 407 -13.69 1.19 -15.75
CA ALA A 407 -13.00 0.06 -16.37
C ALA A 407 -12.76 -1.09 -15.37
N ILE A 408 -12.35 -0.77 -14.14
CA ILE A 408 -12.18 -1.76 -13.07
C ILE A 408 -13.51 -2.43 -12.71
N VAL A 409 -14.59 -1.65 -12.58
CA VAL A 409 -15.94 -2.21 -12.33
C VAL A 409 -16.38 -3.12 -13.49
N SER A 410 -16.08 -2.76 -14.73
CA SER A 410 -16.38 -3.60 -15.89
C SER A 410 -15.57 -4.90 -15.91
N ALA A 411 -14.33 -4.88 -15.42
CA ALA A 411 -13.54 -6.11 -15.23
C ALA A 411 -14.16 -7.03 -14.15
N ALA A 412 -14.65 -6.45 -13.04
CA ALA A 412 -15.38 -7.21 -12.02
C ALA A 412 -16.64 -7.88 -12.59
N GLU A 413 -17.42 -7.15 -13.43
CA GLU A 413 -18.59 -7.72 -14.13
C GLU A 413 -18.19 -8.88 -15.06
N ALA A 414 -17.09 -8.75 -15.80
CA ALA A 414 -16.62 -9.81 -16.68
C ALA A 414 -16.24 -11.07 -15.90
N LEU A 415 -15.67 -10.94 -14.71
CA LEU A 415 -15.36 -12.08 -13.82
C LEU A 415 -16.64 -12.76 -13.31
N VAL A 416 -17.64 -11.99 -12.85
CA VAL A 416 -18.92 -12.55 -12.39
C VAL A 416 -19.66 -13.27 -13.52
N ARG A 417 -19.65 -12.74 -14.76
CA ARG A 417 -20.29 -13.39 -15.92
C ARG A 417 -19.66 -14.74 -16.32
N GLN A 418 -18.44 -15.04 -15.87
CA GLN A 418 -17.81 -16.33 -16.10
C GLN A 418 -18.31 -17.44 -15.14
N VAL A 419 -19.07 -17.06 -14.12
CA VAL A 419 -19.64 -17.98 -13.11
C VAL A 419 -21.01 -18.52 -13.50
N GLY A 420 -21.72 -17.82 -14.40
CA GLY A 420 -23.10 -18.12 -14.81
C GLY A 420 -23.23 -19.07 -15.97
#